data_e53026c13d7eecc2b8d24595410deb50
#
_entry.id   e53026c13d7eecc2b8d24595410deb50
#
_cell.length_a   1.000
_cell.length_b   1.000
_cell.length_c   1.000
_cell.angle_alpha   90.00
_cell.angle_beta   90.00
_cell.angle_gamma   90.00
#
_symmetry.space_group_name_H-M   'P 1'
#
loop_
_entity.id
_entity.type
_entity.pdbx_description
1 polymer ?
#
loop_
_entity_poly.entity_id
_entity_poly.type
_entity_poly.pdbx_seq_one_letter_code
_entity_poly.pdbx_strand_id
1 'polypeptide(L)'
;MSVPKALLNQQILRNLGDRSYDKRKQAALDIEQIVRQASQQSQGSQHITSIIKVLVKDYTYSTMPNHRKGGLIGLSAIAIALVNQSHAYLEVLLPPVLKCFIDTEARVRYYACEALYNITKVARGRVLLYFNEVFDGLCKLFADADVDVKSGAQLLD
;
A
#
# COMPACT_ATOMS: atom_id res chain seq x y z
N MET A 1 2.24 -1.69 24.46
CA MET A 1 1.39 -2.86 24.13
C MET A 1 1.58 -3.24 22.67
N SER A 2 2.09 -4.42 22.41
CA SER A 2 2.57 -4.88 21.10
C SER A 2 1.54 -5.79 20.39
N VAL A 3 0.27 -5.38 20.34
CA VAL A 3 -0.80 -6.14 19.67
C VAL A 3 -0.63 -6.29 18.14
N PRO A 4 -0.02 -5.33 17.41
CA PRO A 4 0.09 -5.44 15.96
C PRO A 4 1.02 -6.55 15.47
N LYS A 5 2.08 -6.86 16.22
CA LYS A 5 3.03 -7.92 15.83
C LYS A 5 2.49 -9.33 16.05
N ALA A 6 1.45 -9.50 16.86
CA ALA A 6 0.77 -10.77 17.06
C ALA A 6 -0.19 -11.13 15.92
N LEU A 7 -0.70 -10.13 15.17
CA LEU A 7 -1.59 -10.34 14.03
C LEU A 7 -0.83 -10.72 12.76
N LEU A 8 0.37 -10.16 12.56
CA LEU A 8 1.27 -10.51 11.48
C LEU A 8 2.42 -11.34 12.07
N ASN A 9 2.47 -12.61 11.71
CA ASN A 9 3.56 -13.46 12.17
C ASN A 9 4.93 -13.01 11.59
N GLN A 10 6.01 -13.45 12.22
CA GLN A 10 7.37 -13.07 11.81
C GLN A 10 7.72 -13.49 10.39
N GLN A 11 7.14 -14.58 9.89
CA GLN A 11 7.40 -15.06 8.54
C GLN A 11 6.80 -14.11 7.50
N ILE A 12 5.56 -13.64 7.72
CA ILE A 12 4.91 -12.65 6.85
C ILE A 12 5.74 -11.36 6.83
N LEU A 13 6.14 -10.86 7.99
CA LEU A 13 6.95 -9.65 8.11
C LEU A 13 8.29 -9.78 7.40
N ARG A 14 8.97 -10.92 7.56
CA ARG A 14 10.24 -11.20 6.87
C ARG A 14 10.05 -11.26 5.35
N ASN A 15 9.05 -11.99 4.88
CA ASN A 15 8.76 -12.13 3.46
C ASN A 15 8.37 -10.80 2.81
N LEU A 16 7.66 -9.94 3.52
CA LEU A 16 7.24 -8.64 3.01
C LEU A 16 8.43 -7.73 2.69
N GLY A 17 9.53 -7.83 3.44
CA GLY A 17 10.76 -7.07 3.19
C GLY A 17 11.79 -7.81 2.34
N ASP A 18 11.48 -9.01 1.82
CA ASP A 18 12.44 -9.81 1.06
C ASP A 18 12.74 -9.20 -0.32
N ARG A 19 13.94 -9.46 -0.82
CA ARG A 19 14.35 -9.05 -2.17
C ARG A 19 13.56 -9.76 -3.28
N SER A 20 13.05 -10.96 -3.01
CA SER A 20 12.24 -11.74 -3.94
C SER A 20 10.83 -11.18 -4.03
N TYR A 21 10.39 -10.88 -5.26
CA TYR A 21 9.01 -10.45 -5.53
C TYR A 21 7.98 -11.50 -5.08
N ASP A 22 8.24 -12.78 -5.36
CA ASP A 22 7.31 -13.87 -5.04
C ASP A 22 7.04 -13.94 -3.54
N LYS A 23 8.08 -13.76 -2.72
CA LYS A 23 7.93 -13.74 -1.26
C LYS A 23 7.13 -12.52 -0.79
N ARG A 24 7.40 -11.32 -1.35
CA ARG A 24 6.62 -10.13 -1.03
C ARG A 24 5.16 -10.28 -1.43
N LYS A 25 4.91 -10.85 -2.62
CA LYS A 25 3.55 -11.13 -3.10
C LYS A 25 2.83 -12.12 -2.20
N GLN A 26 3.48 -13.21 -1.80
CA GLN A 26 2.88 -14.17 -0.87
C GLN A 26 2.53 -13.51 0.46
N ALA A 27 3.43 -12.71 1.03
CA ALA A 27 3.15 -11.98 2.26
C ALA A 27 1.95 -11.01 2.11
N ALA A 28 1.83 -10.37 0.96
CA ALA A 28 0.68 -9.49 0.67
C ALA A 28 -0.64 -10.28 0.61
N LEU A 29 -0.65 -11.47 0.00
CA LEU A 29 -1.81 -12.35 -0.02
C LEU A 29 -2.21 -12.82 1.39
N ASP A 30 -1.23 -13.14 2.23
CA ASP A 30 -1.46 -13.50 3.62
C ASP A 30 -2.07 -12.33 4.40
N ILE A 31 -1.56 -11.11 4.19
CA ILE A 31 -2.12 -9.88 4.79
C ILE A 31 -3.56 -9.65 4.31
N GLU A 32 -3.83 -9.81 3.02
CA GLU A 32 -5.18 -9.70 2.45
C GLU A 32 -6.16 -10.63 3.17
N GLN A 33 -5.77 -11.88 3.36
CA GLN A 33 -6.60 -12.87 4.03
C GLN A 33 -6.85 -12.50 5.51
N ILE A 34 -5.82 -12.07 6.23
CA ILE A 34 -5.91 -11.64 7.63
C ILE A 34 -6.85 -10.44 7.76
N VAL A 35 -6.72 -9.44 6.90
CA VAL A 35 -7.57 -8.24 6.91
C VAL A 35 -9.01 -8.58 6.56
N ARG A 36 -9.22 -9.47 5.60
CA ARG A 36 -10.57 -9.94 5.22
C ARG A 36 -11.28 -10.63 6.39
N GLN A 37 -10.57 -11.46 7.14
CA GLN A 37 -11.09 -12.10 8.35
C GLN A 37 -11.34 -11.07 9.47
N ALA A 38 -10.41 -10.15 9.68
CA ALA A 38 -10.54 -9.10 10.69
C ALA A 38 -11.74 -8.19 10.41
N SER A 39 -12.03 -7.86 9.15
CA SER A 39 -13.14 -6.99 8.76
C SER A 39 -14.54 -7.54 9.16
N GLN A 40 -14.61 -8.83 9.43
CA GLN A 40 -15.84 -9.51 9.86
C GLN A 40 -15.99 -9.58 11.39
N GLN A 41 -15.00 -9.12 12.15
CA GLN A 41 -14.98 -9.18 13.61
C GLN A 41 -15.35 -7.83 14.22
N SER A 42 -15.91 -7.86 15.44
CA SER A 42 -16.32 -6.65 16.17
C SER A 42 -15.17 -5.67 16.46
N GLN A 43 -13.94 -6.19 16.67
CA GLN A 43 -12.73 -5.38 16.88
C GLN A 43 -11.88 -5.24 15.61
N GLY A 44 -12.42 -5.59 14.46
CA GLY A 44 -11.68 -5.66 13.20
C GLY A 44 -11.06 -4.33 12.79
N SER A 45 -11.74 -3.22 13.00
CA SER A 45 -11.22 -1.88 12.64
C SER A 45 -9.94 -1.51 13.41
N GLN A 46 -9.85 -1.88 14.68
CA GLN A 46 -8.64 -1.67 15.49
C GLN A 46 -7.48 -2.53 14.98
N HIS A 47 -7.75 -3.80 14.64
CA HIS A 47 -6.77 -4.71 14.08
C HIS A 47 -6.25 -4.21 12.74
N ILE A 48 -7.13 -3.81 11.84
CA ILE A 48 -6.79 -3.27 10.52
C ILE A 48 -5.93 -2.00 10.66
N THR A 49 -6.34 -1.06 11.51
CA THR A 49 -5.58 0.17 11.78
C THR A 49 -4.19 -0.15 12.32
N SER A 50 -4.07 -1.17 13.18
CA SER A 50 -2.78 -1.59 13.73
C SER A 50 -1.87 -2.20 12.66
N ILE A 51 -2.42 -3.00 11.75
CA ILE A 51 -1.68 -3.56 10.61
C ILE A 51 -1.19 -2.43 9.71
N ILE A 52 -2.06 -1.47 9.35
CA ILE A 52 -1.68 -0.30 8.53
C ILE A 52 -0.53 0.46 9.17
N LYS A 53 -0.57 0.71 10.48
CA LYS A 53 0.50 1.41 11.20
C LYS A 53 1.85 0.70 11.07
N VAL A 54 1.89 -0.63 11.18
CA VAL A 54 3.12 -1.42 10.99
C VAL A 54 3.63 -1.28 9.56
N LEU A 55 2.75 -1.43 8.56
CA LEU A 55 3.14 -1.33 7.14
C LEU A 55 3.65 0.06 6.78
N VAL A 56 3.06 1.10 7.34
CA VAL A 56 3.50 2.48 7.09
C VAL A 56 4.83 2.75 7.77
N LYS A 57 4.92 2.49 9.07
CA LYS A 57 6.09 2.87 9.89
C LYS A 57 7.33 2.01 9.57
N ASP A 58 7.16 0.69 9.55
CA ASP A 58 8.29 -0.24 9.50
C ASP A 58 8.66 -0.62 8.05
N TYR A 59 7.77 -0.39 7.07
CA TYR A 59 7.97 -0.76 5.68
C TYR A 59 7.95 0.43 4.74
N THR A 60 6.84 1.11 4.56
CA THR A 60 6.73 2.19 3.55
C THR A 60 7.68 3.36 3.84
N TYR A 61 7.96 3.65 5.10
CA TYR A 61 8.90 4.68 5.53
C TYR A 61 10.30 4.14 5.89
N SER A 62 10.58 2.89 5.58
CA SER A 62 11.89 2.28 5.79
C SER A 62 12.94 2.89 4.85
N THR A 63 14.18 2.91 5.31
CA THR A 63 15.34 3.27 4.47
C THR A 63 15.67 2.22 3.41
N MET A 64 15.16 0.99 3.56
CA MET A 64 15.43 -0.12 2.65
C MET A 64 14.40 -0.18 1.52
N PRO A 65 14.82 -0.10 0.23
CA PRO A 65 13.90 -0.11 -0.91
C PRO A 65 12.98 -1.35 -0.96
N ASN A 66 13.49 -2.52 -0.60
CA ASN A 66 12.69 -3.74 -0.58
C ASN A 66 11.58 -3.69 0.49
N HIS A 67 11.84 -3.06 1.63
CA HIS A 67 10.82 -2.80 2.64
C HIS A 67 9.77 -1.82 2.12
N ARG A 68 10.17 -0.73 1.46
CA ARG A 68 9.21 0.22 0.88
C ARG A 68 8.31 -0.43 -0.16
N LYS A 69 8.89 -1.26 -1.05
CA LYS A 69 8.11 -2.08 -2.00
C LYS A 69 7.13 -3.02 -1.28
N GLY A 70 7.60 -3.68 -0.22
CA GLY A 70 6.76 -4.54 0.61
C GLY A 70 5.61 -3.78 1.28
N GLY A 71 5.89 -2.61 1.83
CA GLY A 71 4.86 -1.74 2.42
C GLY A 71 3.78 -1.36 1.42
N LEU A 72 4.17 -0.96 0.21
CA LEU A 72 3.24 -0.57 -0.85
C LEU A 72 2.34 -1.74 -1.31
N ILE A 73 2.93 -2.92 -1.53
CA ILE A 73 2.13 -4.10 -1.90
C ILE A 73 1.21 -4.55 -0.75
N GLY A 74 1.65 -4.38 0.49
CA GLY A 74 0.84 -4.65 1.67
C GLY A 74 -0.35 -3.68 1.81
N LEU A 75 -0.15 -2.40 1.60
CA LEU A 75 -1.23 -1.40 1.61
C LEU A 75 -2.25 -1.65 0.50
N SER A 76 -1.79 -2.05 -0.69
CA SER A 76 -2.68 -2.49 -1.78
C SER A 76 -3.53 -3.69 -1.36
N ALA A 77 -2.91 -4.68 -0.73
CA ALA A 77 -3.60 -5.88 -0.26
C ALA A 77 -4.70 -5.55 0.76
N ILE A 78 -4.44 -4.60 1.66
CA ILE A 78 -5.46 -4.12 2.61
C ILE A 78 -6.64 -3.49 1.88
N ALA A 79 -6.39 -2.61 0.92
CA ALA A 79 -7.45 -1.96 0.14
C ALA A 79 -8.30 -2.99 -0.61
N ILE A 80 -7.66 -3.97 -1.25
CA ILE A 80 -8.32 -5.06 -1.97
C ILE A 80 -9.18 -5.91 -1.02
N ALA A 81 -8.65 -6.24 0.16
CA ALA A 81 -9.37 -7.04 1.16
C ALA A 81 -10.65 -6.34 1.66
N LEU A 82 -10.57 -5.03 1.84
CA LEU A 82 -11.66 -4.21 2.37
C LEU A 82 -12.72 -3.85 1.33
N VAL A 83 -12.38 -3.90 0.05
CA VAL A 83 -13.27 -3.53 -1.06
C VAL A 83 -13.95 -2.17 -0.79
N ASN A 84 -15.27 -2.14 -0.71
CA ASN A 84 -16.03 -0.90 -0.48
C ASN A 84 -15.78 -0.25 0.89
N GLN A 85 -15.29 -1.00 1.88
CA GLN A 85 -14.94 -0.46 3.20
C GLN A 85 -13.60 0.28 3.20
N SER A 86 -12.79 0.15 2.14
CA SER A 86 -11.48 0.78 2.03
C SER A 86 -11.55 2.31 2.14
N HIS A 87 -12.68 2.93 1.76
CA HIS A 87 -12.86 4.38 1.84
C HIS A 87 -12.71 4.92 3.28
N ALA A 88 -13.05 4.13 4.30
CA ALA A 88 -12.89 4.52 5.70
C ALA A 88 -11.41 4.62 6.13
N TYR A 89 -10.49 4.07 5.34
CA TYR A 89 -9.05 4.06 5.63
C TYR A 89 -8.22 4.90 4.66
N LEU A 90 -8.84 5.61 3.71
CA LEU A 90 -8.10 6.39 2.69
C LEU A 90 -7.17 7.42 3.31
N GLU A 91 -7.57 8.05 4.41
CA GLU A 91 -6.76 9.04 5.12
C GLU A 91 -5.41 8.49 5.60
N VAL A 92 -5.34 7.19 5.87
CA VAL A 92 -4.11 6.51 6.34
C VAL A 92 -3.44 5.68 5.24
N LEU A 93 -4.16 5.29 4.19
CA LEU A 93 -3.62 4.52 3.08
C LEU A 93 -2.94 5.39 2.02
N LEU A 94 -3.52 6.54 1.66
CA LEU A 94 -3.04 7.38 0.56
C LEU A 94 -1.73 8.13 0.85
N PRO A 95 -1.54 8.81 1.99
CA PRO A 95 -0.33 9.60 2.22
C PRO A 95 0.98 8.83 2.06
N PRO A 96 1.15 7.60 2.60
CA PRO A 96 2.38 6.84 2.41
C PRO A 96 2.61 6.41 0.96
N VAL A 97 1.55 6.13 0.20
CA VAL A 97 1.64 5.82 -1.22
C VAL A 97 2.09 7.04 -2.01
N LEU A 98 1.46 8.20 -1.79
CA LEU A 98 1.81 9.46 -2.47
C LEU A 98 3.24 9.90 -2.15
N LYS A 99 3.71 9.67 -0.94
CA LYS A 99 5.11 9.93 -0.57
C LYS A 99 6.10 9.13 -1.42
N CYS A 100 5.77 7.90 -1.78
CA CYS A 100 6.61 7.04 -2.60
C CYS A 100 6.62 7.42 -4.10
N PHE A 101 5.77 8.36 -4.54
CA PHE A 101 5.78 8.88 -5.92
C PHE A 101 7.05 9.67 -6.24
N ILE A 102 7.74 10.19 -5.23
CA ILE A 102 9.00 10.92 -5.37
C ILE A 102 10.20 10.13 -4.81
N ASP A 103 10.06 8.82 -4.66
CA ASP A 103 11.14 7.96 -4.18
C ASP A 103 12.35 8.01 -5.13
N THR A 104 13.54 7.87 -4.58
CA THR A 104 14.79 7.82 -5.36
C THR A 104 14.87 6.57 -6.25
N GLU A 105 14.23 5.48 -5.84
CA GLU A 105 14.22 4.20 -6.54
C GLU A 105 13.05 4.11 -7.51
N ALA A 106 13.31 3.98 -8.81
CA ALA A 106 12.27 3.88 -9.85
C ALA A 106 11.30 2.72 -9.59
N ARG A 107 11.80 1.58 -9.12
CA ARG A 107 10.93 0.43 -8.80
C ARG A 107 9.98 0.71 -7.64
N VAL A 108 10.38 1.52 -6.65
CA VAL A 108 9.47 1.96 -5.58
C VAL A 108 8.40 2.89 -6.14
N ARG A 109 8.75 3.84 -7.01
CA ARG A 109 7.78 4.71 -7.69
C ARG A 109 6.77 3.90 -8.50
N TYR A 110 7.23 2.86 -9.22
CA TYR A 110 6.36 1.94 -9.95
C TYR A 110 5.36 1.22 -9.03
N TYR A 111 5.84 0.67 -7.91
CA TYR A 111 4.97 0.03 -6.91
C TYR A 111 3.97 1.02 -6.31
N ALA A 112 4.35 2.28 -6.15
CA ALA A 112 3.43 3.32 -5.69
C ALA A 112 2.30 3.58 -6.71
N CYS A 113 2.60 3.56 -8.01
CA CYS A 113 1.59 3.63 -9.07
C CYS A 113 0.60 2.46 -8.98
N GLU A 114 1.11 1.23 -8.86
CA GLU A 114 0.25 0.05 -8.71
C GLU A 114 -0.60 0.12 -7.43
N ALA A 115 -0.02 0.59 -6.32
CA ALA A 115 -0.75 0.75 -5.06
C ALA A 115 -1.89 1.77 -5.21
N LEU A 116 -1.62 2.91 -5.82
CA LEU A 116 -2.67 3.91 -6.08
C LEU A 116 -3.76 3.35 -6.99
N TYR A 117 -3.38 2.64 -8.06
CA TYR A 117 -4.34 2.00 -8.96
C TYR A 117 -5.28 1.07 -8.20
N ASN A 118 -4.74 0.18 -7.37
CA ASN A 118 -5.55 -0.76 -6.59
C ASN A 118 -6.45 -0.06 -5.58
N ILE A 119 -5.96 0.98 -4.91
CA ILE A 119 -6.73 1.77 -3.95
C ILE A 119 -7.87 2.50 -4.65
N THR A 120 -7.60 3.17 -5.78
CA THR A 120 -8.61 3.93 -6.54
C THR A 120 -9.67 3.01 -7.11
N LYS A 121 -9.28 1.84 -7.60
CA LYS A 121 -10.20 0.84 -8.17
C LYS A 121 -11.25 0.38 -7.15
N VAL A 122 -10.89 0.22 -5.88
CA VAL A 122 -11.82 -0.24 -4.85
C VAL A 122 -12.52 0.91 -4.12
N ALA A 123 -11.85 2.04 -3.91
CA ALA A 123 -12.43 3.20 -3.24
C ALA A 123 -13.31 4.07 -4.15
N ARG A 124 -13.12 3.94 -5.47
CA ARG A 124 -13.92 4.63 -6.51
C ARG A 124 -13.96 6.15 -6.28
N GLY A 125 -15.12 6.78 -6.45
CA GLY A 125 -15.30 8.22 -6.32
C GLY A 125 -14.90 8.84 -4.98
N ARG A 126 -14.68 8.04 -3.95
CA ARG A 126 -14.20 8.55 -2.65
C ARG A 126 -12.78 9.09 -2.72
N VAL A 127 -11.98 8.64 -3.68
CA VAL A 127 -10.61 9.16 -3.91
C VAL A 127 -10.63 10.62 -4.38
N LEU A 128 -11.74 11.09 -4.95
CA LEU A 128 -11.88 12.49 -5.39
C LEU A 128 -11.71 13.51 -4.26
N LEU A 129 -11.91 13.11 -3.00
CA LEU A 129 -11.61 13.96 -1.85
C LEU A 129 -10.12 14.29 -1.74
N TYR A 130 -9.26 13.51 -2.38
CA TYR A 130 -7.80 13.63 -2.39
C TYR A 130 -7.28 14.00 -3.80
N PHE A 131 -8.16 14.52 -4.65
CA PHE A 131 -7.85 14.76 -6.07
C PHE A 131 -6.60 15.62 -6.26
N ASN A 132 -6.46 16.69 -5.50
CA ASN A 132 -5.35 17.62 -5.68
C ASN A 132 -4.00 16.95 -5.42
N GLU A 133 -3.90 16.18 -4.33
CA GLU A 133 -2.68 15.48 -3.95
C GLU A 133 -2.35 14.36 -4.93
N VAL A 134 -3.37 13.61 -5.35
CA VAL A 134 -3.23 12.52 -6.33
C VAL A 134 -2.81 13.10 -7.69
N PHE A 135 -3.48 14.15 -8.16
CA PHE A 135 -3.19 14.77 -9.45
C PHE A 135 -1.79 15.38 -9.49
N ASP A 136 -1.38 16.10 -8.44
CA ASP A 136 -0.03 16.67 -8.34
C ASP A 136 1.05 15.56 -8.38
N GLY A 137 0.82 14.46 -7.69
CA GLY A 137 1.69 13.29 -7.73
C GLY A 137 1.77 12.67 -9.13
N LEU A 138 0.63 12.48 -9.80
CA LEU A 138 0.57 11.92 -11.15
C LEU A 138 1.28 12.80 -12.18
N CYS A 139 1.14 14.12 -12.11
CA CYS A 139 1.85 15.04 -13.00
C CYS A 139 3.37 14.84 -12.93
N LYS A 140 3.91 14.58 -11.75
CA LYS A 140 5.33 14.26 -11.56
C LYS A 140 5.70 12.93 -12.21
N LEU A 141 4.87 11.91 -12.07
CA LEU A 141 5.13 10.57 -12.62
C LEU A 141 4.98 10.52 -14.15
N PHE A 142 4.11 11.32 -14.75
CA PHE A 142 4.01 11.44 -16.21
C PHE A 142 5.29 11.99 -16.84
N ALA A 143 6.05 12.77 -16.09
CA ALA A 143 7.35 13.31 -16.51
C ALA A 143 8.55 12.45 -16.06
N ASP A 144 8.32 11.26 -15.52
CA ASP A 144 9.38 10.38 -14.99
C ASP A 144 10.35 9.95 -16.09
N ALA A 145 11.63 9.82 -15.73
CA ALA A 145 12.66 9.33 -16.65
C ALA A 145 12.54 7.81 -16.92
N ASP A 146 11.94 7.06 -15.99
CA ASP A 146 11.76 5.62 -16.11
C ASP A 146 10.49 5.29 -16.91
N VAL A 147 10.64 4.45 -17.95
CA VAL A 147 9.57 4.10 -18.89
C VAL A 147 8.44 3.30 -18.20
N ASP A 148 8.80 2.39 -17.29
CA ASP A 148 7.81 1.57 -16.58
C ASP A 148 6.99 2.45 -15.62
N VAL A 149 7.61 3.44 -14.97
CA VAL A 149 6.93 4.41 -14.11
C VAL A 149 5.95 5.26 -14.92
N LYS A 150 6.37 5.78 -16.09
CA LYS A 150 5.46 6.52 -16.99
C LYS A 150 4.26 5.68 -17.40
N SER A 151 4.49 4.43 -17.80
CA SER A 151 3.43 3.51 -18.21
C SER A 151 2.49 3.20 -17.05
N GLY A 152 3.03 3.02 -15.84
CA GLY A 152 2.23 2.82 -14.64
C GLY A 152 1.34 4.03 -14.32
N ALA A 153 1.86 5.25 -14.47
CA ALA A 153 1.10 6.48 -14.28
C ALA A 153 -0.03 6.64 -15.30
N GLN A 154 0.18 6.24 -16.55
CA GLN A 154 -0.84 6.30 -17.61
C GLN A 154 -2.05 5.40 -17.35
N LEU A 155 -1.88 4.33 -16.57
CA LEU A 155 -3.01 3.47 -16.17
C LEU A 155 -3.94 4.14 -15.13
N LEU A 156 -3.51 5.25 -14.55
CA LEU A 156 -4.25 6.00 -13.53
C LEU A 156 -5.03 7.19 -14.13
N ASP A 157 -4.81 7.50 -15.42
CA ASP A 157 -5.50 8.54 -16.17
C ASP A 157 -6.92 8.05 -16.61
#